data_09a97faafa654542bbdfb5fef9996d2c
#
_entry.id   09a97faafa654542bbdfb5fef9996d2c
#
_cell.length_a   1.000
_cell.length_b   1.000
_cell.length_c   1.000
_cell.angle_alpha   90.00
_cell.angle_beta   90.00
_cell.angle_gamma   90.00
#
_symmetry.space_group_name_H-M   'P 1'
#
loop_
_entity.id
_entity.type
_entity.pdbx_description
1 polymer ?
#
loop_
_entity_poly.entity_id
_entity_poly.type
_entity_poly.pdbx_seq_one_letter_code
_entity_poly.pdbx_strand_id
1 'polypeptide(L)'
;MSKHAATPERPEQTPVPHPDRTLTVWEDGVELTFTFADCMKYHGPGFPGGVAHAFAALGRALPVLAASSAGGRVERRDITVRTPFGGPGARDTFELVTRAVTENRYNVLPELARTERGNTLARYVFELSTGDATVTCVLRNDGIVADEFIELTGKPDKTAAELAHLEVLKLQMRDRILERDPAAVYDVE
;
A
#
# COMPACT_ATOMS: atom_id res chain seq x y z
N MET A 1 -27.53 -37.62 -4.70
CA MET A 1 -26.06 -37.67 -4.93
C MET A 1 -25.58 -36.21 -5.10
N SER A 2 -25.10 -35.63 -4.02
CA SER A 2 -24.69 -34.21 -3.99
C SER A 2 -23.22 -34.13 -4.44
N LYS A 3 -22.93 -33.46 -5.57
CA LYS A 3 -21.56 -33.19 -6.02
C LYS A 3 -21.01 -32.08 -5.18
N HIS A 4 -20.10 -32.40 -4.26
CA HIS A 4 -19.24 -31.41 -3.65
C HIS A 4 -18.36 -30.80 -4.75
N ALA A 5 -18.55 -29.53 -5.04
CA ALA A 5 -17.62 -28.78 -5.86
C ALA A 5 -16.32 -28.61 -5.05
N ALA A 6 -15.21 -29.08 -5.60
CA ALA A 6 -13.90 -28.89 -4.99
C ALA A 6 -13.60 -27.38 -4.94
N THR A 7 -13.33 -26.86 -3.74
CA THR A 7 -12.80 -25.51 -3.57
C THR A 7 -11.44 -25.45 -4.26
N PRO A 8 -11.18 -24.48 -5.15
CA PRO A 8 -9.87 -24.36 -5.77
C PRO A 8 -8.80 -24.17 -4.69
N GLU A 9 -7.76 -25.01 -4.74
CA GLU A 9 -6.61 -24.87 -3.86
C GLU A 9 -6.03 -23.44 -4.01
N ARG A 10 -5.90 -22.77 -2.88
CA ARG A 10 -5.27 -21.46 -2.81
C ARG A 10 -3.78 -21.64 -3.15
N PRO A 11 -3.20 -20.85 -4.09
CA PRO A 11 -1.77 -20.93 -4.37
C PRO A 11 -1.00 -20.74 -3.06
N GLU A 12 -0.01 -21.60 -2.85
CA GLU A 12 0.88 -21.56 -1.70
C GLU A 12 1.51 -20.16 -1.60
N GLN A 13 1.36 -19.51 -0.46
CA GLN A 13 1.85 -18.14 -0.28
C GLN A 13 3.38 -18.19 -0.28
N THR A 14 3.98 -17.64 -1.32
CA THR A 14 5.44 -17.44 -1.38
C THR A 14 5.89 -16.65 -0.14
N PRO A 15 7.01 -17.03 0.51
CA PRO A 15 7.54 -16.28 1.65
C PRO A 15 7.67 -14.79 1.30
N VAL A 16 7.28 -13.92 2.23
CA VAL A 16 7.39 -12.48 2.05
C VAL A 16 8.87 -12.08 2.05
N PRO A 17 9.38 -11.43 0.99
CA PRO A 17 10.73 -10.89 0.99
C PRO A 17 10.89 -9.84 2.12
N HIS A 18 12.04 -9.84 2.79
CA HIS A 18 12.36 -8.94 3.91
C HIS A 18 11.32 -8.93 5.05
N PRO A 19 11.09 -10.09 5.74
CA PRO A 19 10.11 -10.19 6.81
C PRO A 19 10.41 -9.28 8.00
N ASP A 20 11.67 -8.84 8.16
CA ASP A 20 12.15 -8.01 9.28
C ASP A 20 11.88 -6.51 9.10
N ARG A 21 11.38 -6.08 7.93
CA ARG A 21 11.05 -4.67 7.72
C ARG A 21 9.83 -4.28 8.53
N THR A 22 9.97 -3.21 9.33
CA THR A 22 8.91 -2.67 10.17
C THR A 22 8.64 -1.21 9.85
N LEU A 23 7.41 -0.78 10.13
CA LEU A 23 7.01 0.61 10.21
C LEU A 23 6.93 0.99 11.68
N THR A 24 7.53 2.12 12.05
CA THR A 24 7.53 2.61 13.44
C THR A 24 6.81 3.94 13.52
N VAL A 25 5.85 4.04 14.43
CA VAL A 25 5.14 5.26 14.82
C VAL A 25 4.99 5.30 16.34
N TRP A 26 4.55 6.42 16.87
CA TRP A 26 4.37 6.61 18.30
C TRP A 26 2.90 6.91 18.63
N GLU A 27 2.45 6.54 19.82
CA GLU A 27 1.15 6.91 20.38
C GLU A 27 1.30 7.14 21.88
N ASP A 28 1.05 8.35 22.35
CA ASP A 28 1.16 8.73 23.78
C ASP A 28 2.51 8.36 24.40
N GLY A 29 3.59 8.53 23.64
CA GLY A 29 4.95 8.22 24.09
C GLY A 29 5.33 6.72 24.00
N VAL A 30 4.44 5.85 23.51
CA VAL A 30 4.69 4.43 23.31
C VAL A 30 5.07 4.18 21.83
N GLU A 31 6.18 3.48 21.62
CA GLU A 31 6.59 3.04 20.30
C GLU A 31 5.74 1.87 19.82
N LEU A 32 5.21 1.99 18.61
CA LEU A 32 4.43 0.95 17.93
C LEU A 32 5.11 0.56 16.64
N THR A 33 5.32 -0.74 16.45
CA THR A 33 5.91 -1.29 15.23
C THR A 33 4.94 -2.22 14.51
N PHE A 34 4.90 -2.13 13.18
CA PHE A 34 4.04 -2.93 12.32
C PHE A 34 4.85 -3.59 11.21
N THR A 35 4.69 -4.89 11.06
CA THR A 35 5.22 -5.65 9.92
C THR A 35 4.23 -5.67 8.75
N PHE A 36 4.71 -6.03 7.56
CA PHE A 36 3.81 -6.31 6.44
C PHE A 36 2.80 -7.42 6.76
N ALA A 37 3.21 -8.44 7.53
CA ALA A 37 2.33 -9.51 7.96
C ALA A 37 1.18 -9.01 8.86
N ASP A 38 1.42 -8.01 9.70
CA ASP A 38 0.36 -7.40 10.52
C ASP A 38 -0.64 -6.62 9.66
N CYS A 39 -0.16 -5.91 8.64
CA CYS A 39 -1.01 -5.24 7.67
C CYS A 39 -1.89 -6.26 6.91
N MET A 40 -1.32 -7.38 6.49
CA MET A 40 -2.06 -8.46 5.82
C MET A 40 -3.07 -9.15 6.75
N LYS A 41 -2.75 -9.34 8.04
CA LYS A 41 -3.71 -9.87 9.03
C LYS A 41 -4.90 -8.94 9.21
N TYR A 42 -4.65 -7.64 9.26
CA TYR A 42 -5.71 -6.63 9.38
C TYR A 42 -6.60 -6.56 8.15
N HIS A 43 -5.99 -6.52 6.95
CA HIS A 43 -6.71 -6.39 5.69
C HIS A 43 -7.37 -7.70 5.24
N GLY A 44 -6.72 -8.84 5.47
CA GLY A 44 -7.08 -10.13 4.87
C GLY A 44 -6.41 -10.37 3.51
N PRO A 45 -6.70 -11.51 2.85
CA PRO A 45 -5.90 -12.00 1.71
C PRO A 45 -6.18 -11.31 0.36
N GLY A 46 -7.18 -10.41 0.27
CA GLY A 46 -7.76 -10.03 -1.01
C GLY A 46 -6.92 -9.11 -1.91
N PHE A 47 -6.15 -8.16 -1.35
CA PHE A 47 -5.47 -7.11 -2.12
C PHE A 47 -4.02 -6.87 -1.65
N PRO A 48 -3.15 -7.90 -1.71
CA PRO A 48 -1.79 -7.83 -1.17
C PRO A 48 -0.93 -6.74 -1.84
N GLY A 49 -1.16 -6.44 -3.11
CA GLY A 49 -0.48 -5.36 -3.82
C GLY A 49 -0.80 -3.98 -3.25
N GLY A 50 -2.07 -3.71 -2.94
CA GLY A 50 -2.48 -2.45 -2.29
C GLY A 50 -1.88 -2.28 -0.89
N VAL A 51 -1.84 -3.36 -0.11
CA VAL A 51 -1.16 -3.39 1.20
C VAL A 51 0.32 -3.09 1.05
N ALA A 52 1.01 -3.72 0.07
CA ALA A 52 2.43 -3.51 -0.17
C ALA A 52 2.75 -2.08 -0.60
N HIS A 53 1.90 -1.46 -1.44
CA HIS A 53 2.05 -0.06 -1.83
C HIS A 53 2.01 0.89 -0.63
N ALA A 54 1.01 0.76 0.24
CA ALA A 54 0.91 1.61 1.42
C ALA A 54 2.03 1.34 2.44
N PHE A 55 2.42 0.07 2.61
CA PHE A 55 3.55 -0.31 3.46
C PHE A 55 4.87 0.32 2.98
N ALA A 56 5.14 0.28 1.67
CA ALA A 56 6.33 0.90 1.10
C ALA A 56 6.26 2.45 1.15
N ALA A 57 5.10 3.05 0.88
CA ALA A 57 4.92 4.50 0.98
C ALA A 57 5.13 5.01 2.42
N LEU A 58 4.58 4.31 3.43
CA LEU A 58 4.84 4.60 4.84
C LEU A 58 6.32 4.41 5.18
N GLY A 59 6.94 3.32 4.74
CA GLY A 59 8.38 3.07 4.95
C GLY A 59 9.28 4.14 4.34
N ARG A 60 8.82 4.80 3.27
CA ARG A 60 9.53 5.92 2.64
C ARG A 60 9.27 7.25 3.33
N ALA A 61 8.02 7.53 3.75
CA ALA A 61 7.61 8.81 4.31
C ALA A 61 7.96 8.98 5.79
N LEU A 62 7.77 7.93 6.61
CA LEU A 62 7.94 8.04 8.07
C LEU A 62 9.32 8.53 8.50
N PRO A 63 10.45 8.05 7.93
CA PRO A 63 11.77 8.58 8.29
C PRO A 63 11.93 10.07 7.94
N VAL A 64 11.33 10.53 6.83
CA VAL A 64 11.40 11.93 6.41
C VAL A 64 10.56 12.82 7.34
N LEU A 65 9.36 12.39 7.68
CA LEU A 65 8.50 13.08 8.66
C LEU A 65 9.15 13.13 10.04
N ALA A 66 9.76 12.03 10.49
CA ALA A 66 10.48 11.98 11.76
C ALA A 66 11.66 12.95 11.81
N ALA A 67 12.42 13.05 10.73
CA ALA A 67 13.54 14.01 10.64
C ALA A 67 13.10 15.47 10.71
N SER A 68 11.85 15.76 10.33
CA SER A 68 11.26 17.10 10.38
C SER A 68 10.57 17.41 11.70
N SER A 69 10.35 16.43 12.56
CA SER A 69 9.66 16.58 13.84
C SER A 69 10.64 16.93 14.95
N ALA A 70 10.23 17.79 15.90
CA ALA A 70 11.06 18.25 17.00
C ALA A 70 11.60 17.12 17.92
N GLY A 71 10.93 15.96 17.96
CA GLY A 71 11.31 14.80 18.76
C GLY A 71 11.98 13.67 17.98
N GLY A 72 12.20 13.82 16.66
CA GLY A 72 12.74 12.75 15.80
C GLY A 72 11.79 11.53 15.65
N ARG A 73 10.51 11.72 15.94
CA ARG A 73 9.49 10.66 15.93
C ARG A 73 8.18 11.18 15.34
N VAL A 74 7.33 10.28 14.86
CA VAL A 74 6.03 10.59 14.28
C VAL A 74 4.93 10.01 15.16
N GLU A 75 4.10 10.86 15.72
CA GLU A 75 2.87 10.44 16.41
C GLU A 75 1.85 9.98 15.36
N ARG A 76 1.33 8.75 15.51
CA ARG A 76 0.46 8.13 14.51
C ARG A 76 -0.84 8.92 14.26
N ARG A 77 -1.34 9.58 15.30
CA ARG A 77 -2.60 10.35 15.22
C ARG A 77 -2.42 11.72 14.61
N ASP A 78 -1.20 12.19 14.38
CA ASP A 78 -0.92 13.44 13.69
C ASP A 78 -0.84 13.27 12.17
N ILE A 79 -0.72 12.02 11.69
CA ILE A 79 -0.57 11.73 10.26
C ILE A 79 -1.91 11.90 9.54
N THR A 80 -1.95 12.81 8.57
CA THR A 80 -3.00 12.93 7.57
C THR A 80 -2.53 12.27 6.27
N VAL A 81 -3.42 11.53 5.61
CA VAL A 81 -3.14 10.86 4.33
C VAL A 81 -4.07 11.40 3.27
N ARG A 82 -3.51 11.85 2.15
CA ARG A 82 -4.23 12.26 0.94
C ARG A 82 -3.70 11.47 -0.26
N THR A 83 -4.60 10.91 -1.07
CA THR A 83 -4.18 10.06 -2.19
C THR A 83 -5.28 9.96 -3.25
N PRO A 84 -4.97 9.85 -4.54
CA PRO A 84 -5.95 9.46 -5.55
C PRO A 84 -6.17 7.94 -5.61
N PHE A 85 -5.44 7.16 -4.80
CA PHE A 85 -5.47 5.70 -4.80
C PHE A 85 -6.60 5.17 -3.90
N GLY A 86 -7.67 4.64 -4.50
CA GLY A 86 -8.84 4.12 -3.78
C GLY A 86 -8.78 2.64 -3.39
N GLY A 87 -7.61 1.99 -3.44
CA GLY A 87 -7.48 0.56 -3.17
C GLY A 87 -7.71 0.20 -1.68
N PRO A 88 -8.55 -0.82 -1.38
CA PRO A 88 -8.88 -1.16 0.00
C PRO A 88 -7.68 -1.62 0.82
N GLY A 89 -6.73 -2.34 0.22
CA GLY A 89 -5.52 -2.78 0.92
C GLY A 89 -4.66 -1.61 1.41
N ALA A 90 -4.55 -0.54 0.63
CA ALA A 90 -3.84 0.66 1.05
C ALA A 90 -4.59 1.38 2.17
N ARG A 91 -5.91 1.55 2.03
CA ARG A 91 -6.75 2.18 3.04
C ARG A 91 -6.61 1.49 4.40
N ASP A 92 -6.69 0.17 4.43
CA ASP A 92 -6.62 -0.60 5.66
C ASP A 92 -5.21 -0.59 6.28
N THR A 93 -4.16 -0.55 5.46
CA THR A 93 -2.78 -0.39 5.94
C THR A 93 -2.57 0.97 6.59
N PHE A 94 -3.04 2.06 5.95
CA PHE A 94 -3.01 3.39 6.56
C PHE A 94 -3.83 3.43 7.84
N GLU A 95 -5.01 2.80 7.88
CA GLU A 95 -5.80 2.71 9.12
C GLU A 95 -5.05 2.01 10.24
N LEU A 96 -4.51 0.83 9.99
CA LEU A 96 -3.78 0.07 11.01
C LEU A 96 -2.64 0.90 11.61
N VAL A 97 -1.85 1.55 10.76
CA VAL A 97 -0.64 2.27 11.21
C VAL A 97 -0.96 3.64 11.78
N THR A 98 -1.89 4.39 11.19
CA THR A 98 -2.09 5.83 11.50
C THR A 98 -3.42 6.18 12.14
N ARG A 99 -4.39 5.25 12.17
CA ARG A 99 -5.78 5.51 12.60
C ARG A 99 -6.48 6.60 11.78
N ALA A 100 -5.95 6.93 10.60
CA ALA A 100 -6.39 8.08 9.82
C ALA A 100 -7.80 7.92 9.23
N VAL A 101 -8.22 6.68 8.93
CA VAL A 101 -9.57 6.44 8.38
C VAL A 101 -10.63 6.65 9.44
N THR A 102 -10.49 6.02 10.61
CA THR A 102 -11.43 6.14 11.73
C THR A 102 -11.55 7.60 12.20
N GLU A 103 -10.47 8.36 12.14
CA GLU A 103 -10.39 9.74 12.62
C GLU A 103 -10.56 10.80 11.52
N ASN A 104 -11.07 10.41 10.35
CA ASN A 104 -11.34 11.30 9.21
C ASN A 104 -10.13 12.12 8.72
N ARG A 105 -8.92 11.54 8.80
CA ARG A 105 -7.67 12.11 8.29
C ARG A 105 -7.17 11.37 7.02
N TYR A 106 -7.93 10.42 6.50
CA TYR A 106 -7.66 9.72 5.24
C TYR A 106 -8.63 10.22 4.16
N ASN A 107 -8.09 10.81 3.10
CA ASN A 107 -8.89 11.40 2.04
C ASN A 107 -8.49 10.84 0.67
N VAL A 108 -9.47 10.31 -0.06
CA VAL A 108 -9.27 9.91 -1.47
C VAL A 108 -9.62 11.12 -2.36
N LEU A 109 -8.60 11.68 -2.99
CA LEU A 109 -8.66 12.92 -3.77
C LEU A 109 -8.19 12.65 -5.21
N PRO A 110 -9.12 12.41 -6.16
CA PRO A 110 -8.78 12.11 -7.55
C PRO A 110 -7.92 13.19 -8.24
N GLU A 111 -8.03 14.44 -7.81
CA GLU A 111 -7.28 15.59 -8.33
C GLU A 111 -5.77 15.52 -8.03
N LEU A 112 -5.33 14.69 -7.10
CA LEU A 112 -3.90 14.44 -6.84
C LEU A 112 -3.28 13.46 -7.85
N ALA A 113 -4.06 12.89 -8.75
CA ALA A 113 -3.55 11.98 -9.76
C ALA A 113 -2.58 12.70 -10.72
N ARG A 114 -1.43 12.08 -10.98
CA ARG A 114 -0.40 12.55 -11.92
C ARG A 114 -0.70 11.99 -13.31
N THR A 115 -1.69 12.59 -14.00
CA THR A 115 -2.21 12.09 -15.30
C THR A 115 -1.16 12.07 -16.41
N GLU A 116 -0.17 12.95 -16.35
CA GLU A 116 0.99 12.99 -17.25
C GLU A 116 1.85 11.71 -17.18
N ARG A 117 1.71 10.90 -16.14
CA ARG A 117 2.42 9.64 -15.95
C ARG A 117 1.71 8.43 -16.61
N GLY A 118 0.58 8.66 -17.27
CA GLY A 118 -0.23 7.62 -17.89
C GLY A 118 -1.12 6.86 -16.90
N ASN A 119 -2.08 6.12 -17.44
CA ASN A 119 -3.13 5.44 -16.66
C ASN A 119 -2.58 4.45 -15.61
N THR A 120 -1.45 3.80 -15.91
CA THR A 120 -0.83 2.81 -15.02
C THR A 120 -0.30 3.43 -13.74
N LEU A 121 0.30 4.62 -13.82
CA LEU A 121 1.02 5.21 -12.69
C LEU A 121 0.31 6.41 -12.05
N ALA A 122 -0.65 7.01 -12.73
CA ALA A 122 -1.28 8.26 -12.34
C ALA A 122 -1.79 8.30 -10.88
N ARG A 123 -2.31 7.17 -10.39
CA ARG A 123 -2.95 7.11 -9.07
C ARG A 123 -2.03 6.64 -7.94
N TYR A 124 -0.80 6.23 -8.22
CA TYR A 124 0.12 5.75 -7.18
C TYR A 124 0.90 6.91 -6.57
N VAL A 125 0.14 7.80 -5.94
CA VAL A 125 0.61 8.99 -5.24
C VAL A 125 0.05 8.96 -3.82
N PHE A 126 0.92 9.11 -2.82
CA PHE A 126 0.53 9.13 -1.42
C PHE A 126 1.17 10.34 -0.75
N GLU A 127 0.35 11.29 -0.35
CA GLU A 127 0.79 12.45 0.42
C GLU A 127 0.50 12.19 1.89
N LEU A 128 1.55 12.23 2.71
CA LEU A 128 1.48 12.10 4.15
C LEU A 128 1.94 13.40 4.78
N SER A 129 1.15 13.95 5.69
CA SER A 129 1.50 15.18 6.40
C SER A 129 1.30 15.04 7.90
N THR A 130 2.15 15.74 8.65
CA THR A 130 1.97 16.05 10.07
C THR A 130 1.83 17.57 10.20
N GLY A 131 1.71 18.11 11.43
CA GLY A 131 1.71 19.54 11.64
C GLY A 131 3.00 20.25 11.17
N ASP A 132 4.11 19.52 11.09
CA ASP A 132 5.44 20.06 10.83
C ASP A 132 5.92 19.88 9.38
N ALA A 133 5.46 18.86 8.69
CA ALA A 133 5.97 18.50 7.36
C ALA A 133 4.93 17.77 6.49
N THR A 134 5.15 17.85 5.18
CA THR A 134 4.41 17.08 4.17
C THR A 134 5.41 16.35 3.29
N VAL A 135 5.12 15.08 2.99
CA VAL A 135 5.92 14.20 2.13
C VAL A 135 5.00 13.59 1.09
N THR A 136 5.28 13.82 -0.18
CA THR A 136 4.56 13.20 -1.29
C THR A 136 5.39 12.05 -1.86
N CYS A 137 4.91 10.83 -1.68
CA CYS A 137 5.49 9.63 -2.27
C CYS A 137 4.87 9.36 -3.65
N VAL A 138 5.69 9.33 -4.68
CA VAL A 138 5.27 9.07 -6.07
C VAL A 138 5.94 7.78 -6.56
N LEU A 139 5.15 6.81 -7.02
CA LEU A 139 5.67 5.52 -7.47
C LEU A 139 6.66 5.70 -8.63
N ARG A 140 7.81 5.02 -8.57
CA ARG A 140 8.79 5.03 -9.66
C ARG A 140 8.29 4.25 -10.87
N ASN A 141 8.71 4.69 -12.06
CA ASN A 141 8.35 4.03 -13.31
C ASN A 141 9.39 2.95 -13.67
N ASP A 142 9.34 1.81 -13.01
CA ASP A 142 10.33 0.73 -13.16
C ASP A 142 9.71 -0.68 -13.22
N GLY A 143 8.48 -0.80 -13.71
CA GLY A 143 7.80 -2.07 -13.93
C GLY A 143 7.21 -2.72 -12.66
N ILE A 144 7.08 -1.98 -11.55
CA ILE A 144 6.40 -2.48 -10.34
C ILE A 144 4.95 -2.83 -10.64
N VAL A 145 4.23 -1.90 -11.28
CA VAL A 145 2.85 -2.11 -11.73
C VAL A 145 2.88 -2.43 -13.23
N ALA A 146 2.42 -3.62 -13.59
CA ALA A 146 2.32 -4.03 -14.98
C ALA A 146 1.07 -3.40 -15.64
N ASP A 147 1.21 -2.96 -16.90
CA ASP A 147 0.08 -2.43 -17.67
C ASP A 147 -1.06 -3.46 -17.78
N GLU A 148 -0.71 -4.74 -17.98
CA GLU A 148 -1.67 -5.85 -18.00
C GLU A 148 -2.52 -5.91 -16.71
N PHE A 149 -1.95 -5.62 -15.53
CA PHE A 149 -2.71 -5.56 -14.28
C PHE A 149 -3.77 -4.46 -14.34
N ILE A 150 -3.42 -3.28 -14.85
CA ILE A 150 -4.35 -2.15 -14.96
C ILE A 150 -5.45 -2.45 -15.98
N GLU A 151 -5.08 -2.98 -17.14
CA GLU A 151 -6.03 -3.38 -18.20
C GLU A 151 -7.01 -4.43 -17.70
N LEU A 152 -6.48 -5.48 -17.08
CA LEU A 152 -7.31 -6.58 -16.57
C LEU A 152 -8.19 -6.13 -15.38
N THR A 153 -7.68 -5.27 -14.52
CA THR A 153 -8.46 -4.70 -13.41
C THR A 153 -9.63 -3.87 -13.94
N GLY A 154 -9.43 -3.09 -14.99
CA GLY A 154 -10.44 -2.24 -15.62
C GLY A 154 -11.47 -3.00 -16.46
N LYS A 155 -11.22 -4.23 -16.86
CA LYS A 155 -12.13 -5.03 -17.69
C LYS A 155 -13.42 -5.36 -16.92
N PRO A 156 -14.62 -5.07 -17.42
CA PRO A 156 -15.88 -5.31 -16.70
C PRO A 156 -16.19 -6.79 -16.52
N ASP A 157 -16.17 -7.57 -17.59
CA ASP A 157 -16.58 -8.99 -17.60
C ASP A 157 -15.36 -9.90 -17.71
N LYS A 158 -14.79 -10.27 -16.56
CA LYS A 158 -13.65 -11.16 -16.50
C LYS A 158 -14.07 -12.62 -16.52
N THR A 159 -13.40 -13.43 -17.34
CA THR A 159 -13.53 -14.90 -17.32
C THR A 159 -12.90 -15.47 -16.04
N ALA A 160 -13.20 -16.71 -15.70
CA ALA A 160 -12.58 -17.39 -14.56
C ALA A 160 -11.04 -17.48 -14.68
N ALA A 161 -10.52 -17.66 -15.89
CA ALA A 161 -9.08 -17.67 -16.15
C ALA A 161 -8.44 -16.30 -15.91
N GLU A 162 -9.10 -15.22 -16.34
CA GLU A 162 -8.63 -13.84 -16.11
C GLU A 162 -8.68 -13.45 -14.63
N LEU A 163 -9.70 -13.90 -13.89
CA LEU A 163 -9.75 -13.70 -12.45
C LEU A 163 -8.59 -14.42 -11.75
N ALA A 164 -8.31 -15.67 -12.12
CA ALA A 164 -7.17 -16.42 -11.58
C ALA A 164 -5.83 -15.74 -11.92
N HIS A 165 -5.68 -15.26 -13.15
CA HIS A 165 -4.49 -14.54 -13.59
C HIS A 165 -4.33 -13.20 -12.84
N LEU A 166 -5.42 -12.47 -12.61
CA LEU A 166 -5.39 -11.23 -11.82
C LEU A 166 -4.87 -11.46 -10.39
N GLU A 167 -5.21 -12.59 -9.75
CA GLU A 167 -4.65 -12.93 -8.43
C GLU A 167 -3.13 -13.15 -8.51
N VAL A 168 -2.62 -13.79 -9.57
CA VAL A 168 -1.18 -13.93 -9.79
C VAL A 168 -0.50 -12.56 -9.94
N LEU A 169 -1.07 -11.66 -10.74
CA LEU A 169 -0.53 -10.31 -10.94
C LEU A 169 -0.50 -9.49 -9.65
N LYS A 170 -1.50 -9.64 -8.78
CA LYS A 170 -1.52 -9.01 -7.45
C LYS A 170 -0.38 -9.49 -6.55
N LEU A 171 -0.10 -10.79 -6.55
CA LEU A 171 1.00 -11.38 -5.79
C LEU A 171 2.36 -10.92 -6.34
N GLN A 172 2.54 -10.95 -7.66
CA GLN A 172 3.77 -10.47 -8.30
C GLN A 172 4.04 -9.00 -8.00
N MET A 173 3.01 -8.15 -8.02
CA MET A 173 3.14 -6.72 -7.66
C MET A 173 3.58 -6.57 -6.20
N ARG A 174 2.96 -7.30 -5.26
CA ARG A 174 3.39 -7.35 -3.86
C ARG A 174 4.88 -7.69 -3.74
N ASP A 175 5.31 -8.76 -4.40
CA ASP A 175 6.68 -9.28 -4.29
C ASP A 175 7.69 -8.26 -4.86
N ARG A 176 7.42 -7.70 -6.04
CA ARG A 176 8.27 -6.64 -6.64
C ARG A 176 8.46 -5.43 -5.72
N ILE A 177 7.43 -5.07 -4.93
CA ILE A 177 7.52 -3.96 -3.97
C ILE A 177 8.34 -4.38 -2.75
N LEU A 178 8.07 -5.56 -2.19
CA LEU A 178 8.70 -5.99 -0.93
C LEU A 178 10.15 -6.42 -1.10
N GLU A 179 10.57 -6.81 -2.29
CA GLU A 179 11.97 -7.12 -2.63
C GLU A 179 12.86 -5.87 -2.69
N ARG A 180 12.28 -4.69 -2.76
CA ARG A 180 13.00 -3.42 -2.94
C ARG A 180 12.99 -2.58 -1.67
N ASP A 181 14.04 -1.77 -1.50
CA ASP A 181 14.02 -0.70 -0.51
C ASP A 181 12.89 0.31 -0.83
N PRO A 182 12.17 0.85 0.17
CA PRO A 182 11.13 1.86 -0.07
C PRO A 182 11.59 3.04 -0.93
N ALA A 183 12.85 3.45 -0.82
CA ALA A 183 13.42 4.52 -1.66
C ALA A 183 13.64 4.11 -3.12
N ALA A 184 13.69 2.81 -3.42
CA ALA A 184 13.69 2.29 -4.77
C ALA A 184 12.27 2.08 -5.34
N VAL A 185 11.24 2.15 -4.49
CA VAL A 185 9.82 2.03 -4.89
C VAL A 185 9.20 3.41 -5.09
N TYR A 186 9.45 4.35 -4.18
CA TYR A 186 8.85 5.68 -4.18
C TYR A 186 9.89 6.79 -4.16
N ASP A 187 9.74 7.73 -5.09
CA ASP A 187 10.39 9.04 -5.02
C ASP A 187 9.63 9.92 -4.00
N VAL A 188 10.35 10.86 -3.40
CA VAL A 188 9.79 11.87 -2.46
C VAL A 188 9.91 13.24 -3.07
N GLU A 189 8.81 13.98 -3.06
CA GLU A 189 8.68 15.38 -3.49
C GLU A 189 8.29 16.26 -2.30
#